data_71013f5de2c364ab7d82b62877130d72
#
_entry.id   71013f5de2c364ab7d82b62877130d72
#
_cell.length_a   1.000
_cell.length_b   1.000
_cell.length_c   1.000
_cell.angle_alpha   90.00
_cell.angle_beta   90.00
_cell.angle_gamma   90.00
#
_symmetry.space_group_name_H-M   'P 1'
#
loop_
_entity.id
_entity.type
_entity.pdbx_description
1 polymer ?
#
loop_
_entity_poly.entity_id
_entity_poly.type
_entity_poly.pdbx_seq_one_letter_code
_entity_poly.pdbx_strand_id
1 'polypeptide(L)'
;MKYNSIFIFFLCISISLYLDTSEESGDNIIMNIYYSEGNYTTKISNKRDEDAVASAIYNISYEKIGWDYLSISSYIKKDNKYNDSIKAFAMGYLEGVLTKDRIYSHYINFAKYFLSPYESMPQAIEAFYNILTNNINYMKDKAEKYMNEDPYWEHIYYIYQQLLGLYEGYASVAENEKKLEFKHFLALVAPSDAKDIANYIQSPNLEKMTPEELDEYLTLNSHCSALVKLVNDSSNIWFGHNTWNYYVLMIRIFKEYRFVTNKGHEKSNVSIFSSYPAALSSIDEFYYMDSNLLVTGTSINILKKALYKLFTPQSILIWVRQIVANRLASTGKEWTEIFKKENSGTNNEQVMILDMNKIDLKNKIIENETLMIIEQMPKYTDSVDVTEYLRNGYWPSYNVPYIDKIYKDMGYTVENNENVNYTQAPRALIFEREQINIDSNEDFKRFMRYNDYKNDNISKGLPSKTIAARGDLKDTYPSCHGAIDVKFVSIKELLEKKNIIHIISGPTNDQQPTFSWQNTTCKGANLGKVSHEGQNDVWNFPWMDYSIQLLDKNPDGKQEELTNDEDKAYIYWIIGCIGFIVIVVVVVTLIIVNRRKMGGFKEGETNESQNNILLEDK
;
A
#
# COMPACT_ATOMS: atom_id res chain seq x y z
N MET A 1 42.35 -1.81 -40.58
CA MET A 1 41.27 -0.80 -40.47
C MET A 1 39.83 -1.35 -40.46
N LYS A 2 39.58 -2.65 -40.59
CA LYS A 2 38.20 -3.22 -40.59
C LYS A 2 37.74 -3.82 -39.20
N TYR A 3 38.65 -3.96 -38.26
CA TYR A 3 38.30 -4.54 -36.93
C TYR A 3 37.86 -3.50 -35.86
N ASN A 4 38.25 -2.22 -36.04
CA ASN A 4 37.88 -1.17 -35.09
C ASN A 4 36.41 -0.68 -35.21
N SER A 5 35.80 -0.86 -36.39
CA SER A 5 34.40 -0.44 -36.60
C SER A 5 33.37 -1.42 -36.01
N ILE A 6 33.73 -2.71 -35.88
CA ILE A 6 32.85 -3.73 -35.32
C ILE A 6 32.81 -3.64 -33.78
N PHE A 7 33.95 -3.32 -33.14
CA PHE A 7 34.02 -3.19 -31.69
C PHE A 7 33.28 -1.96 -31.15
N ILE A 8 33.35 -0.83 -31.90
CA ILE A 8 32.61 0.39 -31.58
C ILE A 8 31.10 0.18 -31.79
N PHE A 9 30.71 -0.60 -32.82
CA PHE A 9 29.31 -0.90 -33.11
C PHE A 9 28.67 -1.79 -32.02
N PHE A 10 29.39 -2.80 -31.49
CA PHE A 10 28.94 -3.63 -30.35
C PHE A 10 28.91 -2.83 -29.02
N LEU A 11 29.84 -1.90 -28.82
CA LEU A 11 29.81 -1.02 -27.64
C LEU A 11 28.63 -0.06 -27.66
N CYS A 12 28.30 0.51 -28.83
CA CYS A 12 27.14 1.39 -29.02
C CYS A 12 25.81 0.62 -28.91
N ILE A 13 25.73 -0.63 -29.34
CA ILE A 13 24.53 -1.47 -29.20
C ILE A 13 24.34 -1.88 -27.72
N SER A 14 25.42 -2.18 -26.98
CA SER A 14 25.35 -2.51 -25.55
C SER A 14 24.94 -1.30 -24.71
N ILE A 15 25.39 -0.09 -25.06
CA ILE A 15 25.00 1.16 -24.41
C ILE A 15 23.57 1.55 -24.80
N SER A 16 23.15 1.31 -26.05
CA SER A 16 21.78 1.57 -26.50
C SER A 16 20.76 0.61 -25.87
N LEU A 17 21.12 -0.66 -25.65
CA LEU A 17 20.27 -1.63 -24.94
C LEU A 17 20.20 -1.40 -23.43
N TYR A 18 21.14 -0.65 -22.83
CA TYR A 18 21.13 -0.29 -21.42
C TYR A 18 20.42 1.06 -21.15
N LEU A 19 20.18 1.85 -22.20
CA LEU A 19 19.48 3.14 -22.10
C LEU A 19 18.00 3.07 -22.51
N ASP A 20 17.50 1.90 -22.91
CA ASP A 20 16.11 1.72 -23.35
C ASP A 20 15.22 0.99 -22.34
N THR A 21 15.61 0.98 -21.07
CA THR A 21 14.70 0.75 -19.93
C THR A 21 14.43 2.06 -19.21
N SER A 22 14.21 3.16 -19.94
CA SER A 22 13.45 4.26 -19.39
C SER A 22 11.99 3.81 -19.34
N GLU A 23 11.56 3.37 -18.14
CA GLU A 23 10.17 3.31 -17.76
C GLU A 23 9.41 4.45 -18.42
N GLU A 24 8.35 4.15 -19.17
CA GLU A 24 7.32 5.13 -19.47
C GLU A 24 6.72 5.59 -18.13
N SER A 25 7.37 6.55 -17.49
CA SER A 25 6.85 7.22 -16.31
C SER A 25 5.51 7.83 -16.70
N GLY A 26 4.46 7.46 -15.98
CA GLY A 26 3.20 8.21 -16.01
C GLY A 26 3.50 9.69 -15.75
N ASP A 27 2.63 10.58 -16.21
CA ASP A 27 2.82 12.03 -16.05
C ASP A 27 2.89 12.38 -14.55
N ASN A 28 4.08 12.66 -14.05
CA ASN A 28 4.29 13.11 -12.68
C ASN A 28 3.94 14.60 -12.56
N ILE A 29 2.97 14.90 -11.69
CA ILE A 29 2.63 16.28 -11.32
C ILE A 29 3.25 16.58 -9.96
N ILE A 30 4.17 17.55 -9.92
CA ILE A 30 4.70 18.09 -8.66
C ILE A 30 3.98 19.39 -8.35
N MET A 31 3.35 19.46 -7.16
CA MET A 31 2.60 20.63 -6.72
C MET A 31 3.08 21.06 -5.34
N ASN A 32 3.38 22.34 -5.20
CA ASN A 32 3.76 22.99 -3.95
C ASN A 32 2.60 23.87 -3.46
N ILE A 33 2.42 23.97 -2.13
CA ILE A 33 1.42 24.84 -1.50
C ILE A 33 2.09 25.82 -0.56
N TYR A 34 1.69 27.07 -0.65
CA TYR A 34 2.20 28.20 0.15
C TYR A 34 1.09 28.78 1.01
N TYR A 35 1.48 29.36 2.15
CA TYR A 35 0.55 30.01 3.08
C TYR A 35 1.03 31.41 3.41
N SER A 36 0.16 32.39 3.26
CA SER A 36 0.39 33.76 3.65
C SER A 36 -0.92 34.42 4.11
N GLU A 37 -0.90 35.01 5.29
CA GLU A 37 -2.01 35.81 5.83
C GLU A 37 -3.38 35.11 5.79
N GLY A 38 -3.42 33.84 6.12
CA GLY A 38 -4.67 33.04 6.12
C GLY A 38 -5.03 32.39 4.78
N ASN A 39 -4.30 32.68 3.70
CA ASN A 39 -4.60 32.18 2.36
C ASN A 39 -3.63 31.08 1.92
N TYR A 40 -4.17 30.03 1.30
CA TYR A 40 -3.39 28.97 0.66
C TYR A 40 -3.36 29.16 -0.85
N THR A 41 -2.19 29.00 -1.45
CA THR A 41 -2.01 29.06 -2.92
C THR A 41 -1.17 27.88 -3.39
N THR A 42 -1.56 27.26 -4.50
CA THR A 42 -0.85 26.13 -5.08
C THR A 42 -0.11 26.50 -6.35
N LYS A 43 1.01 25.83 -6.62
CA LYS A 43 1.80 26.01 -7.84
C LYS A 43 2.33 24.67 -8.32
N ILE A 44 2.10 24.34 -9.58
CA ILE A 44 2.77 23.24 -10.27
C ILE A 44 4.23 23.63 -10.52
N SER A 45 5.13 22.68 -10.30
CA SER A 45 6.57 22.88 -10.39
C SER A 45 7.24 21.62 -10.93
N ASN A 46 8.52 21.72 -11.26
CA ASN A 46 9.37 20.58 -11.64
C ASN A 46 10.14 19.98 -10.46
N LYS A 47 10.01 20.56 -9.27
CA LYS A 47 10.64 20.08 -8.02
C LYS A 47 9.85 20.53 -6.81
N ARG A 48 10.14 19.90 -5.69
CA ARG A 48 9.68 20.37 -4.36
C ARG A 48 10.36 21.69 -4.04
N ASP A 49 9.59 22.64 -3.47
CA ASP A 49 10.08 23.97 -3.10
C ASP A 49 10.27 24.05 -1.58
N GLU A 50 11.49 24.41 -1.16
CA GLU A 50 11.87 24.49 0.26
C GLU A 50 11.08 25.55 1.05
N ASP A 51 10.52 26.56 0.40
CA ASP A 51 9.70 27.61 1.04
C ASP A 51 8.21 27.26 1.11
N ALA A 52 7.79 26.16 0.50
CA ALA A 52 6.42 25.68 0.57
C ALA A 52 6.06 25.15 1.98
N VAL A 53 4.77 25.17 2.33
CA VAL A 53 4.24 24.54 3.54
C VAL A 53 4.25 23.03 3.40
N ALA A 54 3.84 22.54 2.23
CA ALA A 54 3.83 21.15 1.85
C ALA A 54 4.04 21.02 0.34
N SER A 55 4.46 19.82 -0.09
CA SER A 55 4.64 19.49 -1.49
C SER A 55 4.10 18.10 -1.76
N ALA A 56 3.51 17.89 -2.94
CA ALA A 56 3.00 16.61 -3.38
C ALA A 56 3.59 16.21 -4.73
N ILE A 57 3.73 14.90 -4.94
CA ILE A 57 3.99 14.27 -6.22
C ILE A 57 2.81 13.33 -6.50
N TYR A 58 2.13 13.54 -7.60
CA TYR A 58 1.03 12.70 -8.05
C TYR A 58 1.36 12.08 -9.39
N ASN A 59 1.41 10.75 -9.44
CA ASN A 59 1.63 9.97 -10.66
C ASN A 59 0.30 9.40 -11.12
N ILE A 60 -0.14 9.79 -12.32
CA ILE A 60 -1.40 9.34 -12.93
C ILE A 60 -1.08 8.09 -13.75
N SER A 61 -1.28 6.92 -13.16
CA SER A 61 -0.96 5.62 -13.76
C SER A 61 -2.09 4.61 -13.70
N TYR A 62 -3.24 4.99 -13.13
CA TYR A 62 -4.38 4.10 -12.88
C TYR A 62 -4.84 3.34 -14.14
N GLU A 63 -4.92 3.99 -15.28
CA GLU A 63 -5.36 3.39 -16.53
C GLU A 63 -4.40 2.29 -17.02
N LYS A 64 -3.11 2.38 -16.66
CA LYS A 64 -2.06 1.45 -17.09
C LYS A 64 -1.86 0.28 -16.13
N ILE A 65 -1.97 0.54 -14.82
CA ILE A 65 -1.59 -0.43 -13.78
C ILE A 65 -2.68 -0.64 -12.70
N GLY A 66 -3.81 0.06 -12.80
CA GLY A 66 -4.90 -0.02 -11.82
C GLY A 66 -4.64 0.75 -10.51
N TRP A 67 -3.56 1.54 -10.44
CA TRP A 67 -3.18 2.38 -9.31
C TRP A 67 -2.69 3.74 -9.75
N ASP A 68 -3.11 4.81 -9.06
CA ASP A 68 -2.36 6.05 -9.02
C ASP A 68 -1.42 6.06 -7.80
N TYR A 69 -0.39 6.92 -7.81
CA TYR A 69 0.51 7.12 -6.68
C TYR A 69 0.48 8.56 -6.22
N LEU A 70 0.40 8.77 -4.90
CA LEU A 70 0.37 10.09 -4.29
C LEU A 70 1.33 10.16 -3.10
N SER A 71 2.39 10.95 -3.22
CA SER A 71 3.33 11.24 -2.14
C SER A 71 3.18 12.69 -1.69
N ILE A 72 2.83 12.92 -0.42
CA ILE A 72 2.67 14.25 0.16
C ILE A 72 3.59 14.41 1.37
N SER A 73 4.35 15.50 1.41
CA SER A 73 5.25 15.84 2.51
C SER A 73 5.02 17.25 3.03
N SER A 74 4.84 17.39 4.33
CA SER A 74 4.92 18.66 5.04
C SER A 74 6.34 18.99 5.50
N TYR A 75 7.27 18.05 5.36
CA TYR A 75 8.67 18.23 5.68
C TYR A 75 9.46 18.51 4.42
N ILE A 76 9.89 19.77 4.26
CA ILE A 76 10.64 20.22 3.10
C ILE A 76 12.02 20.73 3.51
N LYS A 77 12.14 21.30 4.71
CA LYS A 77 13.40 21.66 5.37
C LYS A 77 13.28 21.64 6.90
N LYS A 78 14.43 21.57 7.59
CA LYS A 78 14.55 21.43 9.03
C LYS A 78 13.89 22.53 9.86
N ASP A 79 13.87 23.76 9.36
CA ASP A 79 13.36 24.94 10.08
C ASP A 79 12.03 25.44 9.48
N ASN A 80 11.07 24.52 9.31
CA ASN A 80 9.76 24.89 8.80
C ASN A 80 9.01 25.76 9.85
N LYS A 81 8.84 27.04 9.52
CA LYS A 81 8.24 28.08 10.39
C LYS A 81 6.74 27.92 10.63
N TYR A 82 6.07 27.07 9.86
CA TYR A 82 4.62 26.91 9.93
C TYR A 82 4.21 26.03 11.10
N ASN A 83 3.07 26.33 11.72
CA ASN A 83 2.54 25.45 12.75
C ASN A 83 1.95 24.17 12.13
N ASP A 84 1.80 23.14 12.97
CA ASP A 84 1.46 21.79 12.49
C ASP A 84 0.03 21.71 11.96
N SER A 85 -0.89 22.55 12.42
CA SER A 85 -2.25 22.65 11.86
C SER A 85 -2.24 23.18 10.42
N ILE A 86 -1.42 24.19 10.13
CA ILE A 86 -1.25 24.73 8.78
C ILE A 86 -0.64 23.67 7.86
N LYS A 87 0.36 22.91 8.35
CA LYS A 87 0.97 21.81 7.61
C LYS A 87 -0.06 20.71 7.29
N ALA A 88 -0.82 20.27 8.29
CA ALA A 88 -1.83 19.23 8.13
C ALA A 88 -2.92 19.64 7.12
N PHE A 89 -3.44 20.86 7.24
CA PHE A 89 -4.40 21.42 6.29
C PHE A 89 -3.82 21.46 4.87
N ALA A 90 -2.59 21.94 4.70
CA ALA A 90 -1.91 22.04 3.41
C ALA A 90 -1.76 20.67 2.73
N MET A 91 -1.43 19.62 3.50
CA MET A 91 -1.35 18.26 2.97
C MET A 91 -2.70 17.78 2.41
N GLY A 92 -3.77 17.96 3.16
CA GLY A 92 -5.12 17.64 2.69
C GLY A 92 -5.51 18.44 1.46
N TYR A 93 -5.22 19.75 1.45
CA TYR A 93 -5.54 20.65 0.35
C TYR A 93 -4.88 20.19 -0.97
N LEU A 94 -3.59 19.81 -0.92
CA LEU A 94 -2.89 19.27 -2.09
C LEU A 94 -3.56 17.99 -2.63
N GLU A 95 -3.95 17.08 -1.76
CA GLU A 95 -4.66 15.87 -2.16
C GLU A 95 -5.99 16.20 -2.84
N GLY A 96 -6.79 17.09 -2.24
CA GLY A 96 -8.09 17.51 -2.79
C GLY A 96 -7.96 18.11 -4.18
N VAL A 97 -6.94 18.96 -4.40
CA VAL A 97 -6.66 19.57 -5.71
C VAL A 97 -6.21 18.53 -6.73
N LEU A 98 -5.24 17.69 -6.39
CA LEU A 98 -4.59 16.77 -7.34
C LEU A 98 -5.49 15.59 -7.74
N THR A 99 -6.31 15.10 -6.83
CA THR A 99 -7.12 13.88 -7.05
C THR A 99 -8.61 14.18 -7.29
N LYS A 100 -8.97 15.42 -7.62
CA LYS A 100 -10.37 15.88 -7.73
C LYS A 100 -11.26 15.00 -8.61
N ASP A 101 -10.77 14.57 -9.77
CA ASP A 101 -11.55 13.76 -10.71
C ASP A 101 -11.75 12.34 -10.18
N ARG A 102 -10.72 11.76 -9.53
CA ARG A 102 -10.82 10.47 -8.84
C ARG A 102 -11.80 10.54 -7.66
N ILE A 103 -11.77 11.63 -6.89
CA ILE A 103 -12.71 11.86 -5.77
C ILE A 103 -14.15 11.87 -6.27
N TYR A 104 -14.43 12.61 -7.34
CA TYR A 104 -15.77 12.69 -7.90
C TYR A 104 -16.28 11.33 -8.40
N SER A 105 -15.49 10.65 -9.23
CA SER A 105 -15.86 9.33 -9.77
C SER A 105 -16.06 8.30 -8.65
N HIS A 106 -15.17 8.30 -7.65
CA HIS A 106 -15.27 7.42 -6.48
C HIS A 106 -16.55 7.69 -5.67
N TYR A 107 -16.88 8.97 -5.43
CA TYR A 107 -18.11 9.34 -4.74
C TYR A 107 -19.37 8.89 -5.52
N ILE A 108 -19.43 9.10 -6.84
CA ILE A 108 -20.57 8.68 -7.65
C ILE A 108 -20.76 7.16 -7.57
N ASN A 109 -19.68 6.39 -7.65
CA ASN A 109 -19.74 4.94 -7.52
C ASN A 109 -20.21 4.51 -6.12
N PHE A 110 -19.63 5.12 -5.08
CA PHE A 110 -20.03 4.89 -3.69
C PHE A 110 -21.53 5.23 -3.47
N ALA A 111 -21.95 6.44 -3.83
CA ALA A 111 -23.31 6.90 -3.61
C ALA A 111 -24.35 6.03 -4.32
N LYS A 112 -24.12 5.71 -5.61
CA LYS A 112 -25.01 4.84 -6.39
C LYS A 112 -25.07 3.41 -5.86
N TYR A 113 -24.04 2.93 -5.22
CA TYR A 113 -24.02 1.58 -4.66
C TYR A 113 -24.56 1.50 -3.24
N PHE A 114 -24.06 2.35 -2.34
CA PHE A 114 -24.36 2.28 -0.91
C PHE A 114 -25.57 3.10 -0.47
N LEU A 115 -25.88 4.21 -1.14
CA LEU A 115 -26.97 5.09 -0.75
C LEU A 115 -28.25 4.83 -1.55
N SER A 116 -28.14 4.35 -2.80
CA SER A 116 -29.33 4.11 -3.63
C SER A 116 -30.30 3.07 -3.05
N PRO A 117 -29.89 2.02 -2.30
CA PRO A 117 -30.85 1.16 -1.62
C PRO A 117 -31.76 1.88 -0.63
N TYR A 118 -31.35 3.05 -0.15
CA TYR A 118 -32.07 3.86 0.82
C TYR A 118 -32.78 5.08 0.20
N GLU A 119 -32.76 5.25 -1.14
CA GLU A 119 -33.44 6.39 -1.81
C GLU A 119 -34.93 6.47 -1.46
N SER A 120 -35.59 5.34 -1.26
CA SER A 120 -36.97 5.27 -0.77
C SER A 120 -37.14 5.58 0.71
N MET A 121 -36.05 5.74 1.45
CA MET A 121 -35.99 6.00 2.89
C MET A 121 -35.10 7.21 3.19
N PRO A 122 -35.48 8.43 2.76
CA PRO A 122 -34.63 9.62 2.88
C PRO A 122 -34.23 9.91 4.34
N GLN A 123 -35.06 9.54 5.32
CA GLN A 123 -34.74 9.69 6.75
C GLN A 123 -33.55 8.81 7.17
N ALA A 124 -33.34 7.64 6.54
CA ALA A 124 -32.19 6.80 6.83
C ALA A 124 -30.89 7.42 6.30
N ILE A 125 -30.93 8.01 5.10
CA ILE A 125 -29.79 8.74 4.51
C ILE A 125 -29.46 9.98 5.37
N GLU A 126 -30.47 10.72 5.78
CA GLU A 126 -30.29 11.89 6.67
C GLU A 126 -29.70 11.46 8.02
N ALA A 127 -30.22 10.39 8.64
CA ALA A 127 -29.68 9.85 9.89
C ALA A 127 -28.23 9.43 9.75
N PHE A 128 -27.83 8.81 8.64
CA PHE A 128 -26.46 8.44 8.35
C PHE A 128 -25.52 9.65 8.35
N TYR A 129 -25.84 10.68 7.57
CA TYR A 129 -25.04 11.90 7.53
C TYR A 129 -25.03 12.67 8.85
N ASN A 130 -26.14 12.67 9.59
CA ASN A 130 -26.22 13.29 10.91
C ASN A 130 -25.32 12.57 11.94
N ILE A 131 -25.22 11.25 11.89
CA ILE A 131 -24.30 10.48 12.72
C ILE A 131 -22.86 10.87 12.43
N LEU A 132 -22.45 10.89 11.16
CA LEU A 132 -21.09 11.28 10.75
C LEU A 132 -20.79 12.73 11.16
N THR A 133 -21.75 13.65 10.98
CA THR A 133 -21.60 15.07 11.38
C THR A 133 -21.46 15.21 12.91
N ASN A 134 -22.26 14.49 13.68
CA ASN A 134 -22.15 14.49 15.13
C ASN A 134 -20.82 13.90 15.62
N ASN A 135 -20.34 12.86 14.93
CA ASN A 135 -19.06 12.24 15.24
C ASN A 135 -17.88 13.19 14.98
N ILE A 136 -17.83 13.85 13.82
CA ILE A 136 -16.74 14.76 13.50
C ILE A 136 -16.75 15.98 14.43
N ASN A 137 -17.93 16.48 14.85
CA ASN A 137 -18.04 17.55 15.83
C ASN A 137 -17.51 17.11 17.21
N TYR A 138 -17.89 15.92 17.68
CA TYR A 138 -17.34 15.36 18.92
C TYR A 138 -15.81 15.26 18.88
N MET A 139 -15.29 14.72 17.78
CA MET A 139 -13.84 14.57 17.54
C MET A 139 -13.14 15.94 17.61
N LYS A 140 -13.67 16.95 16.90
CA LYS A 140 -13.15 18.32 16.90
C LYS A 140 -13.15 18.91 18.31
N ASP A 141 -14.31 18.90 18.99
CA ASP A 141 -14.47 19.54 20.31
C ASP A 141 -13.53 18.93 21.36
N LYS A 142 -13.36 17.61 21.33
CA LYS A 142 -12.41 16.90 22.21
C LYS A 142 -10.97 17.22 21.87
N ALA A 143 -10.63 17.22 20.59
CA ALA A 143 -9.28 17.53 20.13
C ALA A 143 -8.89 18.97 20.49
N GLU A 144 -9.74 19.97 20.23
CA GLU A 144 -9.50 21.38 20.60
C GLU A 144 -9.31 21.55 22.11
N LYS A 145 -10.04 20.78 22.91
CA LYS A 145 -9.94 20.86 24.37
C LYS A 145 -8.64 20.27 24.92
N TYR A 146 -8.19 19.14 24.38
CA TYR A 146 -7.12 18.32 24.98
C TYR A 146 -5.82 18.29 24.18
N MET A 147 -5.74 18.89 22.98
CA MET A 147 -4.56 18.84 22.11
C MET A 147 -3.26 19.36 22.73
N ASN A 148 -3.34 20.21 23.74
CA ASN A 148 -2.16 20.74 24.43
C ASN A 148 -1.72 19.87 25.62
N GLU A 149 -2.51 18.85 26.00
CA GLU A 149 -2.30 18.01 27.18
C GLU A 149 -1.93 16.57 26.81
N ASP A 150 -2.46 16.05 25.70
CA ASP A 150 -2.28 14.65 25.27
C ASP A 150 -1.96 14.57 23.76
N PRO A 151 -0.81 14.01 23.37
CA PRO A 151 -0.44 13.79 21.97
C PRO A 151 -1.50 13.02 21.15
N TYR A 152 -2.31 12.17 21.79
CA TYR A 152 -3.42 11.47 21.14
C TYR A 152 -4.43 12.46 20.55
N TRP A 153 -4.89 13.43 21.35
CA TRP A 153 -5.85 14.45 20.92
C TRP A 153 -5.21 15.49 19.99
N GLU A 154 -3.94 15.78 20.17
CA GLU A 154 -3.17 16.63 19.28
C GLU A 154 -3.15 16.06 17.85
N HIS A 155 -2.82 14.78 17.68
CA HIS A 155 -2.82 14.15 16.36
C HIS A 155 -4.23 14.01 15.77
N ILE A 156 -5.26 13.83 16.59
CA ILE A 156 -6.67 13.88 16.13
C ILE A 156 -7.00 15.28 15.58
N TYR A 157 -6.53 16.35 16.23
CA TYR A 157 -6.72 17.70 15.72
C TYR A 157 -6.05 17.91 14.35
N TYR A 158 -4.84 17.41 14.17
CA TYR A 158 -4.16 17.48 12.87
C TYR A 158 -4.88 16.68 11.79
N ILE A 159 -5.43 15.51 12.11
CA ILE A 159 -6.24 14.73 11.18
C ILE A 159 -7.50 15.50 10.77
N TYR A 160 -8.15 16.17 11.72
CA TYR A 160 -9.28 17.03 11.42
C TYR A 160 -8.90 18.19 10.49
N GLN A 161 -7.77 18.86 10.71
CA GLN A 161 -7.25 19.90 9.83
C GLN A 161 -6.94 19.36 8.43
N GLN A 162 -6.36 18.16 8.33
CA GLN A 162 -6.08 17.50 7.06
C GLN A 162 -7.37 17.20 6.29
N LEU A 163 -8.43 16.75 6.97
CA LEU A 163 -9.75 16.52 6.37
C LEU A 163 -10.38 17.83 5.86
N LEU A 164 -10.30 18.91 6.62
CA LEU A 164 -10.77 20.22 6.16
C LEU A 164 -10.02 20.69 4.92
N GLY A 165 -8.69 20.54 4.93
CA GLY A 165 -7.85 20.88 3.78
C GLY A 165 -8.23 20.06 2.54
N LEU A 166 -8.47 18.76 2.69
CA LEU A 166 -8.90 17.86 1.60
C LEU A 166 -10.21 18.35 0.95
N TYR A 167 -11.20 18.71 1.78
CA TYR A 167 -12.46 19.25 1.28
C TYR A 167 -12.27 20.61 0.59
N GLU A 168 -11.58 21.56 1.22
CA GLU A 168 -11.36 22.89 0.65
C GLU A 168 -10.51 22.86 -0.62
N GLY A 169 -9.49 22.00 -0.67
CA GLY A 169 -8.69 21.78 -1.86
C GLY A 169 -9.53 21.28 -3.04
N TYR A 170 -10.37 20.28 -2.81
CA TYR A 170 -11.32 19.80 -3.81
C TYR A 170 -12.30 20.91 -4.24
N ALA A 171 -12.93 21.59 -3.28
CA ALA A 171 -13.93 22.62 -3.54
C ALA A 171 -13.37 23.81 -4.34
N SER A 172 -12.06 24.09 -4.19
CA SER A 172 -11.39 25.21 -4.88
C SER A 172 -11.22 24.97 -6.39
N VAL A 173 -11.22 23.71 -6.83
CA VAL A 173 -10.96 23.31 -8.23
C VAL A 173 -12.08 22.51 -8.88
N ALA A 174 -13.08 22.07 -8.11
CA ALA A 174 -14.21 21.31 -8.64
C ALA A 174 -15.11 22.18 -9.52
N GLU A 175 -15.49 21.66 -10.69
CA GLU A 175 -16.49 22.23 -11.57
C GLU A 175 -17.84 22.31 -10.85
N ASN A 176 -18.68 23.31 -11.19
CA ASN A 176 -19.92 23.57 -10.44
C ASN A 176 -20.85 22.33 -10.36
N GLU A 177 -20.96 21.56 -11.42
CA GLU A 177 -21.76 20.34 -11.52
C GLU A 177 -21.17 19.14 -10.77
N LYS A 178 -19.90 19.23 -10.39
CA LYS A 178 -19.16 18.18 -9.66
C LYS A 178 -18.91 18.55 -8.20
N LYS A 179 -19.46 19.66 -7.70
CA LYS A 179 -19.27 20.07 -6.31
C LYS A 179 -19.89 19.09 -5.34
N LEU A 180 -19.09 18.63 -4.38
CA LEU A 180 -19.50 17.80 -3.27
C LEU A 180 -19.58 18.66 -1.99
N GLU A 181 -20.54 18.36 -1.11
CA GLU A 181 -20.64 18.97 0.21
C GLU A 181 -19.69 18.26 1.20
N PHE A 182 -19.34 18.91 2.29
CA PHE A 182 -18.47 18.34 3.32
C PHE A 182 -18.97 17.00 3.88
N LYS A 183 -20.29 16.85 4.04
CA LYS A 183 -20.89 15.58 4.48
C LYS A 183 -20.54 14.39 3.57
N HIS A 184 -20.35 14.62 2.26
CA HIS A 184 -19.96 13.58 1.31
C HIS A 184 -18.52 13.10 1.57
N PHE A 185 -17.63 14.03 1.97
CA PHE A 185 -16.27 13.70 2.40
C PHE A 185 -16.27 12.89 3.70
N LEU A 186 -17.18 13.19 4.65
CA LEU A 186 -17.31 12.38 5.86
C LEU A 186 -17.65 10.92 5.54
N ALA A 187 -18.46 10.67 4.51
CA ALA A 187 -18.77 9.32 4.05
C ALA A 187 -17.56 8.65 3.36
N LEU A 188 -16.76 9.42 2.58
CA LEU A 188 -15.60 8.91 1.86
C LEU A 188 -14.37 8.64 2.75
N VAL A 189 -14.23 9.33 3.88
CA VAL A 189 -13.13 9.04 4.83
C VAL A 189 -13.47 7.88 5.78
N ALA A 190 -14.75 7.55 5.96
CA ALA A 190 -15.23 6.53 6.88
C ALA A 190 -16.05 5.40 6.21
N PRO A 191 -15.69 4.90 5.01
CA PRO A 191 -16.53 3.92 4.32
C PRO A 191 -16.52 2.57 5.03
N SER A 192 -15.45 2.21 5.75
CA SER A 192 -15.39 1.00 6.59
C SER A 192 -16.40 1.08 7.74
N ASP A 193 -16.52 2.24 8.39
CA ASP A 193 -17.47 2.46 9.48
C ASP A 193 -18.92 2.56 8.97
N ALA A 194 -19.11 2.97 7.69
CA ALA A 194 -20.41 3.28 7.09
C ALA A 194 -21.41 2.09 7.17
N LYS A 195 -20.90 0.87 6.97
CA LYS A 195 -21.73 -0.34 7.06
C LYS A 195 -22.32 -0.54 8.46
N ASP A 196 -21.50 -0.44 9.50
CA ASP A 196 -21.97 -0.64 10.88
C ASP A 196 -22.85 0.52 11.34
N ILE A 197 -22.62 1.74 10.84
CA ILE A 197 -23.52 2.89 11.04
C ILE A 197 -24.87 2.62 10.35
N ALA A 198 -24.88 2.12 9.12
CA ALA A 198 -26.11 1.73 8.44
C ALA A 198 -26.87 0.61 9.18
N ASN A 199 -26.13 -0.39 9.68
CA ASN A 199 -26.69 -1.46 10.49
C ASN A 199 -27.21 -0.96 11.86
N TYR A 200 -26.60 0.08 12.44
CA TYR A 200 -27.15 0.74 13.63
C TYR A 200 -28.49 1.42 13.33
N ILE A 201 -28.62 2.08 12.18
CA ILE A 201 -29.88 2.73 11.74
C ILE A 201 -30.94 1.66 11.45
N GLN A 202 -30.56 0.62 10.69
CA GLN A 202 -31.46 -0.43 10.26
C GLN A 202 -30.79 -1.81 10.34
N SER A 203 -30.77 -2.39 11.54
CA SER A 203 -30.09 -3.66 11.78
C SER A 203 -30.73 -4.81 11.01
N PRO A 204 -29.94 -5.63 10.29
CA PRO A 204 -30.42 -6.86 9.69
C PRO A 204 -30.88 -7.86 10.76
N ASN A 205 -31.87 -8.67 10.43
CA ASN A 205 -32.36 -9.69 11.36
C ASN A 205 -31.67 -11.03 11.11
N LEU A 206 -30.38 -11.11 11.45
CA LEU A 206 -29.54 -12.29 11.18
C LEU A 206 -30.06 -13.58 11.86
N GLU A 207 -30.72 -13.43 13.00
CA GLU A 207 -31.26 -14.57 13.77
C GLU A 207 -32.43 -15.30 13.04
N LYS A 208 -33.02 -14.65 12.03
CA LYS A 208 -34.10 -15.23 11.22
C LYS A 208 -33.65 -15.70 9.84
N MET A 209 -32.38 -15.52 9.50
CA MET A 209 -31.82 -15.98 8.24
C MET A 209 -31.68 -17.50 8.24
N THR A 210 -31.95 -18.14 7.10
CA THR A 210 -31.57 -19.53 6.88
C THR A 210 -30.05 -19.64 6.87
N PRO A 211 -29.46 -20.84 7.03
CA PRO A 211 -28.02 -21.03 6.91
C PRO A 211 -27.44 -20.49 5.60
N GLU A 212 -28.17 -20.65 4.47
CA GLU A 212 -27.77 -20.18 3.15
C GLU A 212 -27.81 -18.64 3.05
N GLU A 213 -28.87 -18.01 3.58
CA GLU A 213 -28.99 -16.54 3.64
C GLU A 213 -27.90 -15.94 4.54
N LEU A 214 -27.57 -16.57 5.67
CA LEU A 214 -26.49 -16.13 6.54
C LEU A 214 -25.12 -16.30 5.86
N ASP A 215 -24.90 -17.39 5.13
CA ASP A 215 -23.69 -17.62 4.35
C ASP A 215 -23.49 -16.55 3.27
N GLU A 216 -24.55 -16.20 2.55
CA GLU A 216 -24.57 -15.12 1.58
C GLU A 216 -24.30 -13.76 2.23
N TYR A 217 -24.96 -13.47 3.35
CA TYR A 217 -24.72 -12.25 4.11
C TYR A 217 -23.27 -12.14 4.55
N LEU A 218 -22.71 -13.21 5.12
CA LEU A 218 -21.30 -13.25 5.55
C LEU A 218 -20.35 -13.05 4.38
N THR A 219 -20.62 -13.68 3.25
CA THR A 219 -19.81 -13.54 2.02
C THR A 219 -19.76 -12.09 1.53
N LEU A 220 -20.91 -11.41 1.45
CA LEU A 220 -21.02 -10.03 0.99
C LEU A 220 -20.47 -9.00 2.01
N ASN A 221 -20.35 -9.41 3.25
CA ASN A 221 -19.92 -8.56 4.35
C ASN A 221 -18.58 -8.94 4.95
N SER A 222 -17.94 -9.97 4.43
CA SER A 222 -16.55 -10.31 4.77
C SER A 222 -15.59 -9.55 3.87
N HIS A 223 -14.60 -8.95 4.50
CA HIS A 223 -13.59 -8.18 3.79
C HIS A 223 -12.22 -8.73 4.12
N CYS A 224 -11.50 -9.15 3.05
CA CYS A 224 -10.08 -9.42 3.09
C CYS A 224 -9.65 -10.84 3.51
N SER A 225 -8.47 -11.19 3.04
CA SER A 225 -7.63 -12.30 3.53
C SER A 225 -6.23 -11.76 3.77
N ALA A 226 -5.63 -12.08 4.92
CA ALA A 226 -4.29 -11.63 5.24
C ALA A 226 -3.42 -12.78 5.75
N LEU A 227 -2.11 -12.69 5.51
CA LEU A 227 -1.15 -13.72 5.88
C LEU A 227 0.18 -13.10 6.31
N VAL A 228 0.69 -13.57 7.46
CA VAL A 228 2.09 -13.44 7.83
C VAL A 228 2.72 -14.83 7.76
N LYS A 229 3.71 -15.02 6.89
CA LYS A 229 4.33 -16.32 6.62
C LYS A 229 5.82 -16.28 6.88
N LEU A 230 6.30 -17.07 7.84
CA LEU A 230 7.71 -17.36 8.03
C LEU A 230 8.08 -18.59 7.18
N VAL A 231 9.13 -18.48 6.39
CA VAL A 231 9.66 -19.62 5.65
C VAL A 231 10.31 -20.65 6.59
N ASN A 232 10.30 -21.92 6.23
CA ASN A 232 10.72 -23.02 7.11
C ASN A 232 12.17 -22.92 7.61
N ASP A 233 13.08 -22.32 6.84
CA ASP A 233 14.48 -22.10 7.23
C ASP A 233 14.70 -20.76 7.96
N SER A 234 13.64 -20.01 8.22
CA SER A 234 13.64 -18.67 8.83
C SER A 234 14.42 -17.62 8.05
N SER A 235 14.60 -17.80 6.74
CA SER A 235 15.37 -16.86 5.90
C SER A 235 14.55 -15.66 5.43
N ASN A 236 13.21 -15.73 5.52
CA ASN A 236 12.31 -14.63 5.14
C ASN A 236 10.97 -14.70 5.88
N ILE A 237 10.30 -13.55 5.95
CA ILE A 237 8.91 -13.41 6.36
C ILE A 237 8.19 -12.62 5.27
N TRP A 238 7.01 -13.08 4.83
CA TRP A 238 6.10 -12.32 4.01
C TRP A 238 4.96 -11.79 4.86
N PHE A 239 4.59 -10.54 4.61
CA PHE A 239 3.46 -9.88 5.22
C PHE A 239 2.55 -9.35 4.11
N GLY A 240 1.36 -9.91 3.96
CA GLY A 240 0.53 -9.59 2.81
C GLY A 240 -0.96 -9.60 3.06
N HIS A 241 -1.65 -8.91 2.18
CA HIS A 241 -3.08 -8.65 2.26
C HIS A 241 -3.74 -8.73 0.88
N ASN A 242 -4.91 -9.34 0.85
CA ASN A 242 -5.83 -9.37 -0.29
C ASN A 242 -7.11 -8.65 0.13
N THR A 243 -7.37 -7.49 -0.46
CA THR A 243 -8.58 -6.72 -0.17
C THR A 243 -9.78 -7.33 -0.86
N TRP A 244 -10.80 -7.71 -0.11
CA TRP A 244 -12.13 -7.97 -0.65
C TRP A 244 -13.00 -6.74 -0.45
N ASN A 245 -13.61 -6.28 -1.54
CA ASN A 245 -14.52 -5.13 -1.48
C ASN A 245 -15.47 -5.18 -2.68
N TYR A 246 -16.38 -4.21 -2.73
CA TYR A 246 -17.25 -4.03 -3.89
C TYR A 246 -16.44 -3.49 -5.07
N TYR A 247 -16.65 -4.07 -6.26
CA TYR A 247 -15.90 -3.70 -7.48
C TYR A 247 -16.11 -2.25 -7.91
N VAL A 248 -17.20 -1.62 -7.47
CA VAL A 248 -17.41 -0.17 -7.65
C VAL A 248 -16.36 0.70 -6.99
N LEU A 249 -15.62 0.16 -6.02
CA LEU A 249 -14.58 0.86 -5.27
C LEU A 249 -13.17 0.59 -5.82
N MET A 250 -13.02 0.05 -7.03
CA MET A 250 -11.71 -0.27 -7.61
C MET A 250 -10.94 0.95 -8.15
N ILE A 251 -11.34 2.18 -7.88
CA ILE A 251 -10.46 3.35 -8.09
C ILE A 251 -9.48 3.40 -6.92
N ARG A 252 -8.19 3.16 -7.20
CA ARG A 252 -7.18 2.97 -6.15
C ARG A 252 -6.05 3.98 -6.25
N ILE A 253 -5.60 4.46 -5.08
CA ILE A 253 -4.43 5.34 -4.94
C ILE A 253 -3.51 4.73 -3.87
N PHE A 254 -2.26 4.47 -4.23
CA PHE A 254 -1.23 4.11 -3.26
C PHE A 254 -0.62 5.41 -2.72
N LYS A 255 -0.60 5.59 -1.40
CA LYS A 255 -0.29 6.86 -0.76
C LYS A 255 0.93 6.77 0.14
N GLU A 256 1.74 7.82 0.12
CA GLU A 256 2.82 8.07 1.05
C GLU A 256 2.63 9.45 1.67
N TYR A 257 2.41 9.49 2.99
CA TYR A 257 2.33 10.73 3.75
C TYR A 257 3.55 10.88 4.66
N ARG A 258 4.24 12.01 4.52
CA ARG A 258 5.28 12.43 5.46
C ARG A 258 4.78 13.65 6.23
N PHE A 259 4.45 13.45 7.49
CA PHE A 259 3.99 14.48 8.40
C PHE A 259 4.91 14.58 9.60
N VAL A 260 5.68 15.67 9.67
CA VAL A 260 6.62 15.96 10.77
C VAL A 260 6.11 17.14 11.54
N THR A 261 5.87 16.96 12.85
CA THR A 261 5.40 18.03 13.74
C THR A 261 6.57 18.79 14.37
N ASN A 262 6.29 20.02 14.77
CA ASN A 262 7.28 20.85 15.48
C ASN A 262 7.53 20.34 16.91
N LYS A 263 6.55 19.67 17.51
CA LYS A 263 6.66 19.11 18.86
C LYS A 263 7.37 17.75 18.89
N GLY A 264 7.35 16.99 17.79
CA GLY A 264 8.06 15.72 17.65
C GLY A 264 7.54 14.60 18.56
N HIS A 265 6.23 14.54 18.79
CA HIS A 265 5.62 13.48 19.59
C HIS A 265 5.49 12.17 18.81
N GLU A 266 5.46 12.25 17.47
CA GLU A 266 5.36 11.10 16.58
C GLU A 266 6.59 10.19 16.68
N LYS A 267 6.33 8.88 16.58
CA LYS A 267 7.33 7.82 16.46
C LYS A 267 7.52 7.39 15.01
N SER A 268 6.51 7.66 14.18
CA SER A 268 6.56 7.49 12.75
C SER A 268 6.18 8.80 12.05
N ASN A 269 7.06 9.26 11.18
CA ASN A 269 6.85 10.45 10.34
C ASN A 269 6.29 10.09 8.96
N VAL A 270 6.48 8.85 8.51
CA VAL A 270 6.08 8.38 7.20
C VAL A 270 5.12 7.20 7.35
N SER A 271 3.97 7.31 6.69
CA SER A 271 3.03 6.21 6.51
C SER A 271 2.82 5.97 5.03
N ILE A 272 3.03 4.72 4.59
CA ILE A 272 2.82 4.26 3.23
C ILE A 272 1.70 3.25 3.25
N PHE A 273 0.68 3.44 2.40
CA PHE A 273 -0.52 2.62 2.49
C PHE A 273 -1.33 2.57 1.20
N SER A 274 -2.02 1.45 1.00
CA SER A 274 -3.04 1.32 -0.04
C SER A 274 -4.30 2.07 0.36
N SER A 275 -4.91 2.82 -0.57
CA SER A 275 -6.03 3.70 -0.23
C SER A 275 -6.98 3.95 -1.41
N TYR A 276 -7.92 4.86 -1.18
CA TYR A 276 -8.94 5.30 -2.11
C TYR A 276 -8.94 6.82 -2.24
N PRO A 277 -9.55 7.39 -3.29
CA PRO A 277 -9.74 8.84 -3.39
C PRO A 277 -10.49 9.38 -2.16
N ALA A 278 -10.04 10.51 -1.64
CA ALA A 278 -10.53 11.19 -0.42
C ALA A 278 -10.36 10.41 0.90
N ALA A 279 -9.94 9.18 0.93
CA ALA A 279 -9.68 8.46 2.17
C ALA A 279 -8.31 8.84 2.75
N LEU A 280 -8.26 9.32 4.00
CA LEU A 280 -7.01 9.68 4.69
C LEU A 280 -6.31 8.49 5.35
N SER A 281 -6.96 7.33 5.37
CA SER A 281 -6.47 6.08 5.93
C SER A 281 -6.45 4.97 4.88
N SER A 282 -5.84 3.83 5.23
CA SER A 282 -6.03 2.59 4.48
C SER A 282 -7.32 1.92 4.97
N ILE A 283 -8.33 1.93 4.13
CA ILE A 283 -9.57 1.19 4.37
C ILE A 283 -9.33 -0.32 4.27
N ASP A 284 -8.19 -0.68 3.68
CA ASP A 284 -7.73 -2.07 3.48
C ASP A 284 -6.88 -2.56 4.65
N GLU A 285 -6.62 -1.71 5.65
CA GLU A 285 -5.72 -1.99 6.77
C GLU A 285 -4.33 -2.50 6.31
N PHE A 286 -3.71 -1.86 5.29
CA PHE A 286 -2.35 -2.19 4.87
C PHE A 286 -1.46 -0.95 4.94
N TYR A 287 -0.53 -0.96 5.91
CA TYR A 287 0.39 0.13 6.18
C TYR A 287 1.82 -0.36 6.38
N TYR A 288 2.77 0.46 5.92
CA TYR A 288 4.17 0.42 6.30
C TYR A 288 4.59 1.78 6.87
N MET A 289 5.20 1.78 8.05
CA MET A 289 5.67 2.99 8.74
C MET A 289 7.20 3.00 8.86
N ASP A 290 7.80 4.21 8.86
CA ASP A 290 9.24 4.37 9.06
C ASP A 290 9.71 4.07 10.51
N SER A 291 8.77 3.81 11.43
CA SER A 291 9.04 3.16 12.73
C SER A 291 9.34 1.66 12.60
N ASN A 292 9.35 1.08 11.39
CA ASN A 292 9.46 -0.34 11.09
C ASN A 292 8.28 -1.19 11.58
N LEU A 293 7.10 -0.60 11.71
CA LEU A 293 5.86 -1.34 11.93
C LEU A 293 5.12 -1.58 10.61
N LEU A 294 4.57 -2.78 10.46
CA LEU A 294 3.64 -3.16 9.40
C LEU A 294 2.29 -3.46 10.03
N VAL A 295 1.22 -2.95 9.45
CA VAL A 295 -0.14 -3.16 9.94
C VAL A 295 -1.02 -3.68 8.82
N THR A 296 -1.77 -4.75 9.10
CA THR A 296 -2.82 -5.26 8.22
C THR A 296 -3.94 -5.89 9.02
N GLY A 297 -5.07 -6.22 8.39
CA GLY A 297 -6.18 -6.80 9.12
C GLY A 297 -7.26 -7.39 8.24
N THR A 298 -8.28 -7.95 8.87
CA THR A 298 -9.52 -8.37 8.21
C THR A 298 -10.73 -8.05 9.08
N SER A 299 -11.83 -7.63 8.48
CA SER A 299 -13.05 -7.28 9.20
C SER A 299 -13.69 -8.47 9.93
N ILE A 300 -14.38 -8.19 11.03
CA ILE A 300 -15.17 -9.14 11.81
C ILE A 300 -16.63 -8.67 11.82
N ASN A 301 -17.55 -9.52 11.40
CA ASN A 301 -18.99 -9.19 11.36
C ASN A 301 -19.64 -9.27 12.74
N ILE A 302 -20.52 -8.32 13.04
CA ILE A 302 -21.41 -8.41 14.21
C ILE A 302 -22.59 -9.31 13.87
N LEU A 303 -22.69 -10.49 14.50
CA LEU A 303 -23.78 -11.44 14.28
C LEU A 303 -24.93 -11.28 15.29
N LYS A 304 -24.67 -10.66 16.45
CA LYS A 304 -25.69 -10.33 17.45
C LYS A 304 -26.18 -8.89 17.29
N LYS A 305 -27.40 -8.73 16.77
CA LYS A 305 -28.06 -7.43 16.56
C LYS A 305 -28.00 -6.48 17.78
N ALA A 306 -28.08 -7.02 18.99
CA ALA A 306 -28.06 -6.21 20.22
C ALA A 306 -26.79 -5.37 20.38
N LEU A 307 -25.65 -5.78 19.79
CA LEU A 307 -24.38 -5.06 19.88
C LEU A 307 -24.40 -3.73 19.13
N TYR A 308 -25.17 -3.60 18.05
CA TYR A 308 -25.30 -2.32 17.33
C TYR A 308 -25.86 -1.20 18.23
N LYS A 309 -26.66 -1.53 19.25
CA LYS A 309 -27.21 -0.55 20.22
C LYS A 309 -26.13 0.09 21.12
N LEU A 310 -24.94 -0.50 21.16
CA LEU A 310 -23.81 0.01 21.95
C LEU A 310 -22.99 1.08 21.21
N PHE A 311 -23.22 1.25 19.91
CA PHE A 311 -22.60 2.32 19.12
C PHE A 311 -23.07 3.69 19.60
N THR A 312 -22.17 4.66 19.56
CA THR A 312 -22.45 6.08 19.83
C THR A 312 -21.57 6.97 18.94
N PRO A 313 -22.11 8.06 18.40
CA PRO A 313 -21.30 9.06 17.71
C PRO A 313 -20.24 9.75 18.60
N GLN A 314 -20.39 9.66 19.95
CA GLN A 314 -19.41 10.16 20.92
C GLN A 314 -18.30 9.13 21.15
N SER A 315 -17.53 8.89 20.09
CA SER A 315 -16.38 7.98 20.03
C SER A 315 -15.46 8.41 18.88
N ILE A 316 -14.32 7.76 18.70
CA ILE A 316 -13.44 8.02 17.57
C ILE A 316 -13.54 6.84 16.59
N LEU A 317 -13.96 7.13 15.36
CA LEU A 317 -14.08 6.15 14.29
C LEU A 317 -12.73 5.52 13.97
N ILE A 318 -12.77 4.30 13.41
CA ILE A 318 -11.56 3.49 13.25
C ILE A 318 -10.51 4.15 12.34
N TRP A 319 -10.93 4.81 11.27
CA TRP A 319 -10.02 5.47 10.34
C TRP A 319 -9.11 6.50 11.02
N VAL A 320 -9.60 7.22 12.05
CA VAL A 320 -8.81 8.16 12.84
C VAL A 320 -7.88 7.43 13.81
N ARG A 321 -8.40 6.42 14.52
CA ARG A 321 -7.63 5.68 15.54
C ARG A 321 -6.43 4.96 14.94
N GLN A 322 -6.58 4.39 13.73
CA GLN A 322 -5.47 3.77 12.99
C GLN A 322 -4.38 4.80 12.67
N ILE A 323 -4.74 5.97 12.13
CA ILE A 323 -3.75 7.02 11.82
C ILE A 323 -3.01 7.46 13.08
N VAL A 324 -3.72 7.66 14.20
CA VAL A 324 -3.08 8.08 15.46
C VAL A 324 -2.14 7.00 15.99
N ALA A 325 -2.56 5.73 15.99
CA ALA A 325 -1.73 4.62 16.41
C ALA A 325 -0.48 4.47 15.52
N ASN A 326 -0.63 4.61 14.20
CA ASN A 326 0.49 4.58 13.25
C ASN A 326 1.51 5.70 13.52
N ARG A 327 1.05 6.91 13.86
CA ARG A 327 1.94 8.05 14.13
C ARG A 327 2.64 7.98 15.48
N LEU A 328 1.98 7.46 16.53
CA LEU A 328 2.44 7.55 17.91
C LEU A 328 3.10 6.28 18.46
N ALA A 329 2.99 5.14 17.79
CA ALA A 329 3.56 3.89 18.25
C ALA A 329 4.96 3.62 17.69
N SER A 330 5.86 3.10 18.52
CA SER A 330 7.16 2.57 18.15
C SER A 330 7.24 1.03 18.22
N THR A 331 6.26 0.39 18.86
CA THR A 331 6.16 -1.08 18.98
C THR A 331 4.74 -1.56 18.70
N GLY A 332 4.61 -2.83 18.32
CA GLY A 332 3.28 -3.45 18.10
C GLY A 332 2.39 -3.35 19.34
N LYS A 333 2.96 -3.53 20.53
CA LYS A 333 2.21 -3.41 21.80
C LYS A 333 1.71 -1.97 22.05
N GLU A 334 2.57 -0.96 21.88
CA GLU A 334 2.16 0.44 22.00
C GLU A 334 1.04 0.78 21.01
N TRP A 335 1.14 0.26 19.77
CA TRP A 335 0.10 0.44 18.76
C TRP A 335 -1.26 -0.06 19.24
N THR A 336 -1.30 -1.27 19.83
CA THR A 336 -2.56 -1.84 20.36
C THR A 336 -3.13 -1.00 21.50
N GLU A 337 -2.29 -0.48 22.42
CA GLU A 337 -2.74 0.34 23.55
C GLU A 337 -3.29 1.71 23.11
N ILE A 338 -2.71 2.32 22.07
CA ILE A 338 -3.20 3.57 21.51
C ILE A 338 -4.52 3.33 20.77
N PHE A 339 -4.60 2.26 19.98
CA PHE A 339 -5.79 1.92 19.20
C PHE A 339 -7.01 1.56 20.07
N LYS A 340 -6.83 1.04 21.28
CA LYS A 340 -7.92 0.75 22.24
C LYS A 340 -8.70 1.99 22.67
N LYS A 341 -8.06 3.18 22.65
CA LYS A 341 -8.70 4.42 23.15
C LYS A 341 -9.91 4.79 22.29
N GLU A 342 -10.98 5.27 22.92
CA GLU A 342 -12.17 5.83 22.28
C GLU A 342 -12.86 4.88 21.26
N ASN A 343 -12.87 3.57 21.49
CA ASN A 343 -13.44 2.57 20.59
C ASN A 343 -14.88 2.89 20.16
N SER A 344 -15.09 3.03 18.85
CA SER A 344 -16.41 3.28 18.24
C SER A 344 -17.30 2.05 18.21
N GLY A 345 -16.72 0.87 18.13
CA GLY A 345 -17.45 -0.37 17.88
C GLY A 345 -17.97 -0.52 16.46
N THR A 346 -17.44 0.29 15.53
CA THR A 346 -17.69 0.22 14.08
C THR A 346 -16.45 -0.30 13.38
N ASN A 347 -16.61 -0.89 12.19
CA ASN A 347 -15.57 -1.59 11.45
C ASN A 347 -14.77 -2.53 12.37
N ASN A 348 -15.49 -3.45 13.00
CA ASN A 348 -14.81 -4.40 13.89
C ASN A 348 -13.90 -5.30 13.06
N GLU A 349 -12.68 -5.52 13.56
CA GLU A 349 -11.63 -6.20 12.81
C GLU A 349 -10.64 -6.93 13.70
N GLN A 350 -9.91 -7.88 13.13
CA GLN A 350 -8.64 -8.38 13.64
C GLN A 350 -7.52 -7.64 12.94
N VAL A 351 -6.81 -6.77 13.68
CA VAL A 351 -5.60 -6.08 13.17
C VAL A 351 -4.36 -6.86 13.58
N MET A 352 -3.45 -7.05 12.64
CA MET A 352 -2.15 -7.67 12.83
C MET A 352 -1.06 -6.60 12.73
N ILE A 353 -0.20 -6.52 13.73
CA ILE A 353 0.90 -5.56 13.78
C ILE A 353 2.20 -6.35 13.87
N LEU A 354 3.03 -6.27 12.81
CA LEU A 354 4.36 -6.87 12.76
C LEU A 354 5.42 -5.81 13.06
N ASP A 355 6.20 -6.04 14.10
CA ASP A 355 7.31 -5.19 14.53
C ASP A 355 8.63 -5.73 13.97
N MET A 356 9.14 -5.13 12.90
CA MET A 356 10.39 -5.56 12.25
C MET A 356 11.63 -5.28 13.09
N ASN A 357 11.55 -4.38 14.10
CA ASN A 357 12.66 -4.11 14.99
C ASN A 357 13.01 -5.32 15.88
N LYS A 358 12.11 -6.29 15.97
CA LYS A 358 12.23 -7.53 16.76
C LYS A 358 12.62 -8.75 15.91
N ILE A 359 13.03 -8.54 14.66
CA ILE A 359 13.37 -9.60 13.70
C ILE A 359 14.84 -9.50 13.31
N ASP A 360 15.59 -10.57 13.53
CA ASP A 360 16.93 -10.77 13.00
C ASP A 360 16.98 -12.07 12.18
N LEU A 361 16.72 -11.94 10.87
CA LEU A 361 16.70 -13.09 9.96
C LEU A 361 18.07 -13.74 9.82
N LYS A 362 19.17 -12.98 9.96
CA LYS A 362 20.53 -13.51 9.86
C LYS A 362 20.85 -14.50 10.98
N ASN A 363 20.43 -14.17 12.20
CA ASN A 363 20.62 -15.02 13.38
C ASN A 363 19.39 -15.89 13.68
N LYS A 364 18.34 -15.84 12.84
CA LYS A 364 17.07 -16.56 12.98
C LYS A 364 16.37 -16.27 14.30
N ILE A 365 16.41 -15.01 14.73
CA ILE A 365 15.79 -14.55 15.97
C ILE A 365 14.48 -13.82 15.62
N ILE A 366 13.41 -14.24 16.28
CA ILE A 366 12.09 -13.58 16.28
C ILE A 366 11.75 -13.41 17.76
N GLU A 367 11.81 -12.18 18.27
CA GLU A 367 11.55 -11.88 19.67
C GLU A 367 10.06 -11.99 20.00
N ASN A 368 9.70 -12.06 21.27
CA ASN A 368 8.29 -11.96 21.69
C ASN A 368 7.71 -10.60 21.34
N GLU A 369 6.39 -10.53 21.16
CA GLU A 369 5.67 -9.34 20.71
C GLU A 369 6.11 -8.85 19.31
N THR A 370 6.76 -9.72 18.50
CA THR A 370 7.03 -9.43 17.08
C THR A 370 5.75 -9.35 16.28
N LEU A 371 4.78 -10.25 16.54
CA LEU A 371 3.46 -10.22 15.91
C LEU A 371 2.37 -10.09 16.98
N MET A 372 1.83 -8.88 17.09
CA MET A 372 0.67 -8.60 17.92
C MET A 372 -0.61 -8.67 17.09
N ILE A 373 -1.67 -9.19 17.66
CA ILE A 373 -3.02 -8.98 17.12
C ILE A 373 -3.86 -8.20 18.13
N ILE A 374 -4.79 -7.43 17.60
CA ILE A 374 -5.84 -6.79 18.39
C ILE A 374 -7.18 -7.01 17.69
N GLU A 375 -8.18 -7.37 18.46
CA GLU A 375 -9.56 -7.49 18.01
C GLU A 375 -10.46 -6.55 18.79
N GLN A 376 -11.45 -6.01 18.11
CA GLN A 376 -12.46 -5.16 18.74
C GLN A 376 -13.88 -5.61 18.44
N MET A 377 -14.76 -5.28 19.39
CA MET A 377 -16.20 -5.26 19.23
C MET A 377 -16.77 -4.01 19.93
N PRO A 378 -18.05 -3.67 19.80
CA PRO A 378 -18.63 -2.55 20.52
C PRO A 378 -18.33 -2.62 22.03
N LYS A 379 -17.68 -1.56 22.56
CA LYS A 379 -17.30 -1.40 23.98
C LYS A 379 -16.24 -2.36 24.52
N TYR A 380 -15.61 -3.18 23.68
CA TYR A 380 -14.54 -4.07 24.12
C TYR A 380 -13.45 -4.22 23.05
N THR A 381 -12.21 -4.23 23.47
CA THR A 381 -11.03 -4.54 22.66
C THR A 381 -10.08 -5.39 23.48
N ASP A 382 -9.40 -6.31 22.83
CA ASP A 382 -8.34 -7.10 23.46
C ASP A 382 -7.22 -7.38 22.47
N SER A 383 -6.01 -7.64 22.98
CA SER A 383 -4.82 -7.87 22.17
C SER A 383 -4.01 -9.03 22.71
N VAL A 384 -3.39 -9.79 21.80
CA VAL A 384 -2.62 -11.00 22.12
C VAL A 384 -1.33 -11.00 21.31
N ASP A 385 -0.23 -11.44 21.95
CA ASP A 385 1.01 -11.80 21.27
C ASP A 385 0.85 -13.19 20.63
N VAL A 386 0.90 -13.23 19.31
CA VAL A 386 0.80 -14.47 18.52
C VAL A 386 2.13 -14.83 17.85
N THR A 387 3.23 -14.30 18.32
CA THR A 387 4.58 -14.54 17.78
C THR A 387 4.93 -16.03 17.78
N GLU A 388 4.46 -16.80 18.75
CA GLU A 388 4.74 -18.24 18.80
C GLU A 388 4.09 -19.00 17.62
N TYR A 389 2.91 -18.58 17.17
CA TYR A 389 2.29 -19.14 15.96
C TYR A 389 3.12 -18.79 14.71
N LEU A 390 3.65 -17.56 14.65
CA LEU A 390 4.53 -17.17 13.55
C LEU A 390 5.82 -18.00 13.55
N ARG A 391 6.45 -18.27 14.71
CA ARG A 391 7.62 -19.16 14.82
C ARG A 391 7.31 -20.57 14.33
N ASN A 392 6.07 -21.02 14.47
CA ASN A 392 5.59 -22.31 13.97
C ASN A 392 5.17 -22.26 12.48
N GLY A 393 5.41 -21.14 11.79
CA GLY A 393 5.34 -21.01 10.34
C GLY A 393 4.45 -19.90 9.82
N TYR A 394 3.27 -19.63 10.39
CA TYR A 394 2.38 -18.63 9.82
C TYR A 394 1.29 -18.16 10.80
N TRP A 395 0.71 -17.00 10.48
CA TRP A 395 -0.51 -16.47 11.07
C TRP A 395 -1.44 -15.95 9.98
N PRO A 396 -2.65 -16.51 9.80
CA PRO A 396 -3.64 -16.06 8.84
C PRO A 396 -4.73 -15.21 9.50
N SER A 397 -5.41 -14.36 8.71
CA SER A 397 -6.65 -13.70 9.11
C SER A 397 -7.69 -13.80 8.00
N TYR A 398 -8.94 -14.17 8.35
CA TYR A 398 -10.00 -14.52 7.38
C TYR A 398 -11.42 -14.24 7.91
N ASN A 399 -11.63 -13.15 8.63
CA ASN A 399 -12.93 -12.65 9.13
C ASN A 399 -13.59 -13.48 10.24
N VAL A 400 -12.83 -14.31 10.94
CA VAL A 400 -13.31 -15.06 12.12
C VAL A 400 -12.48 -14.65 13.33
N PRO A 401 -13.07 -14.20 14.44
CA PRO A 401 -12.34 -13.79 15.62
C PRO A 401 -11.55 -14.94 16.24
N TYR A 402 -10.33 -14.64 16.68
CA TYR A 402 -9.46 -15.53 17.43
C TYR A 402 -9.70 -15.45 18.94
N ILE A 403 -9.93 -14.23 19.46
CA ILE A 403 -10.11 -14.00 20.90
C ILE A 403 -11.45 -14.55 21.36
N ASP A 404 -11.42 -15.56 22.24
CA ASP A 404 -12.58 -16.36 22.65
C ASP A 404 -13.77 -15.52 23.13
N LYS A 405 -13.50 -14.46 23.91
CA LYS A 405 -14.57 -13.56 24.37
C LYS A 405 -15.24 -12.84 23.20
N ILE A 406 -14.48 -12.32 22.24
CA ILE A 406 -15.00 -11.62 21.06
C ILE A 406 -15.76 -12.60 20.17
N TYR A 407 -15.19 -13.78 19.94
CA TYR A 407 -15.83 -14.87 19.20
C TYR A 407 -17.22 -15.20 19.75
N LYS A 408 -17.34 -15.39 21.07
CA LYS A 408 -18.61 -15.74 21.74
C LYS A 408 -19.58 -14.57 21.79
N ASP A 409 -19.11 -13.39 22.16
CA ASP A 409 -19.96 -12.22 22.36
C ASP A 409 -20.50 -11.65 21.06
N MET A 410 -19.73 -11.69 19.97
CA MET A 410 -20.19 -11.29 18.64
C MET A 410 -21.10 -12.30 17.95
N GLY A 411 -21.21 -13.53 18.46
CA GLY A 411 -22.19 -14.51 18.00
C GLY A 411 -21.65 -15.58 17.06
N TYR A 412 -20.34 -15.81 17.03
CA TYR A 412 -19.71 -16.83 16.15
C TYR A 412 -19.91 -18.29 16.62
N THR A 413 -20.63 -18.50 17.72
CA THR A 413 -20.98 -19.83 18.24
C THR A 413 -22.20 -20.47 17.53
N VAL A 414 -22.41 -20.15 16.25
CA VAL A 414 -23.51 -20.72 15.44
C VAL A 414 -23.20 -22.18 15.14
N GLU A 415 -24.09 -23.08 15.57
CA GLU A 415 -23.96 -24.51 15.28
C GLU A 415 -24.12 -24.80 13.79
N ASN A 416 -23.35 -25.77 13.30
CA ASN A 416 -23.39 -26.28 11.92
C ASN A 416 -23.13 -25.22 10.81
N ASN A 417 -22.48 -24.11 11.14
CA ASN A 417 -21.99 -23.16 10.14
C ASN A 417 -20.47 -23.12 10.10
N GLU A 418 -19.87 -23.79 9.11
CA GLU A 418 -18.41 -23.87 8.95
C GLU A 418 -17.75 -22.49 8.73
N ASN A 419 -18.42 -21.52 8.08
CA ASN A 419 -17.84 -20.23 7.72
C ASN A 419 -17.54 -19.34 8.94
N VAL A 420 -18.17 -19.61 10.08
CA VAL A 420 -17.93 -18.93 11.36
C VAL A 420 -17.06 -19.75 12.30
N ASN A 421 -16.67 -20.97 11.93
CA ASN A 421 -15.80 -21.82 12.75
C ASN A 421 -14.33 -21.46 12.51
N TYR A 422 -13.60 -21.14 13.56
CA TYR A 422 -12.22 -20.67 13.46
C TYR A 422 -11.28 -21.67 12.73
N THR A 423 -11.41 -22.98 12.97
CA THR A 423 -10.53 -24.01 12.40
C THR A 423 -11.11 -24.70 11.17
N GLN A 424 -12.42 -24.59 10.92
CA GLN A 424 -13.09 -25.31 9.83
C GLN A 424 -13.57 -24.40 8.70
N ALA A 425 -13.41 -23.08 8.83
CA ALA A 425 -13.73 -22.17 7.75
C ALA A 425 -12.93 -22.53 6.49
N PRO A 426 -13.54 -22.52 5.29
CA PRO A 426 -12.84 -22.92 4.06
C PRO A 426 -11.50 -22.24 3.86
N ARG A 427 -11.41 -20.94 4.15
CA ARG A 427 -10.13 -20.22 4.07
C ARG A 427 -9.12 -20.67 5.10
N ALA A 428 -9.54 -21.01 6.33
CA ALA A 428 -8.65 -21.57 7.34
C ALA A 428 -7.97 -22.85 6.85
N LEU A 429 -8.77 -23.78 6.28
CA LEU A 429 -8.27 -25.04 5.72
C LEU A 429 -7.35 -24.84 4.50
N ILE A 430 -7.66 -23.85 3.63
CA ILE A 430 -6.80 -23.53 2.49
C ILE A 430 -5.48 -22.91 2.97
N PHE A 431 -5.51 -21.98 3.95
CA PHE A 431 -4.30 -21.43 4.56
C PHE A 431 -3.42 -22.54 5.15
N GLU A 432 -4.01 -23.44 5.95
CA GLU A 432 -3.28 -24.55 6.57
C GLU A 432 -2.62 -25.45 5.51
N ARG A 433 -3.35 -25.84 4.47
CA ARG A 433 -2.88 -26.72 3.42
C ARG A 433 -1.77 -26.11 2.57
N GLU A 434 -1.95 -24.86 2.15
CA GLU A 434 -1.10 -24.26 1.11
C GLU A 434 0.12 -23.50 1.67
N GLN A 435 0.07 -23.05 2.92
CA GLN A 435 1.14 -22.22 3.47
C GLN A 435 2.52 -22.90 3.45
N ILE A 436 2.56 -24.22 3.49
CA ILE A 436 3.81 -24.98 3.46
C ILE A 436 4.54 -24.88 2.12
N ASN A 437 3.81 -24.58 1.03
CA ASN A 437 4.31 -24.47 -0.32
C ASN A 437 4.82 -23.06 -0.66
N ILE A 438 4.84 -22.12 0.31
CA ILE A 438 5.27 -20.74 0.11
C ILE A 438 6.71 -20.61 0.56
N ASP A 439 7.65 -20.47 -0.40
CA ASP A 439 9.07 -20.28 -0.15
C ASP A 439 9.73 -19.22 -1.05
N SER A 440 8.94 -18.57 -1.93
CA SER A 440 9.37 -17.48 -2.80
C SER A 440 8.31 -16.37 -2.91
N ASN A 441 8.70 -15.18 -3.43
CA ASN A 441 7.74 -14.11 -3.74
C ASN A 441 6.69 -14.59 -4.73
N GLU A 442 7.06 -15.41 -5.73
CA GLU A 442 6.13 -15.91 -6.74
C GLU A 442 5.12 -16.91 -6.15
N ASP A 443 5.51 -17.72 -5.17
CA ASP A 443 4.58 -18.58 -4.45
C ASP A 443 3.60 -17.76 -3.62
N PHE A 444 4.11 -16.73 -2.94
CA PHE A 444 3.27 -15.83 -2.16
C PHE A 444 2.27 -15.06 -3.04
N LYS A 445 2.70 -14.53 -4.20
CA LYS A 445 1.85 -13.90 -5.21
C LYS A 445 0.74 -14.84 -5.66
N ARG A 446 1.10 -16.06 -6.06
CA ARG A 446 0.17 -17.09 -6.52
C ARG A 446 -0.84 -17.47 -5.44
N PHE A 447 -0.36 -17.65 -4.20
CA PHE A 447 -1.22 -18.01 -3.07
C PHE A 447 -2.21 -16.89 -2.71
N MET A 448 -1.77 -15.66 -2.59
CA MET A 448 -2.66 -14.54 -2.23
C MET A 448 -3.71 -14.23 -3.31
N ARG A 449 -3.53 -14.75 -4.53
CA ARG A 449 -4.50 -14.68 -5.64
C ARG A 449 -5.23 -15.99 -5.90
N TYR A 450 -5.09 -16.97 -5.00
CA TYR A 450 -5.65 -18.30 -5.18
C TYR A 450 -7.17 -18.31 -5.24
N ASN A 451 -7.70 -18.81 -6.37
CA ASN A 451 -9.12 -19.10 -6.56
C ASN A 451 -9.33 -20.24 -7.57
N ASP A 452 -9.03 -21.47 -7.18
CA ASP A 452 -9.32 -22.66 -7.99
C ASP A 452 -10.61 -23.37 -7.52
N TYR A 453 -11.68 -22.58 -7.34
CA TYR A 453 -12.92 -23.05 -6.71
C TYR A 453 -13.58 -24.24 -7.38
N LYS A 454 -13.34 -24.45 -8.70
CA LYS A 454 -13.94 -25.55 -9.45
C LYS A 454 -13.30 -26.89 -9.15
N ASN A 455 -11.99 -26.89 -8.87
CA ASN A 455 -11.20 -28.09 -8.64
C ASN A 455 -10.88 -28.32 -7.16
N ASP A 456 -11.05 -27.29 -6.31
CA ASP A 456 -10.78 -27.40 -4.88
C ASP A 456 -12.03 -27.79 -4.10
N ASN A 457 -12.02 -29.02 -3.55
CA ASN A 457 -13.12 -29.55 -2.76
C ASN A 457 -13.45 -28.74 -1.49
N ILE A 458 -12.46 -28.00 -0.92
CA ILE A 458 -12.65 -27.17 0.26
C ILE A 458 -13.60 -26.01 -0.06
N SER A 459 -13.50 -25.44 -1.24
CA SER A 459 -14.37 -24.33 -1.69
C SER A 459 -15.81 -24.76 -1.97
N LYS A 460 -16.06 -26.08 -2.14
CA LYS A 460 -17.37 -26.66 -2.46
C LYS A 460 -18.00 -26.07 -3.75
N GLY A 461 -17.15 -25.71 -4.72
CA GLY A 461 -17.57 -25.11 -5.97
C GLY A 461 -18.00 -23.63 -5.84
N LEU A 462 -17.70 -22.96 -4.74
CA LEU A 462 -18.09 -21.58 -4.50
C LEU A 462 -16.89 -20.63 -4.64
N PRO A 463 -16.89 -19.69 -5.60
CA PRO A 463 -15.78 -18.80 -5.88
C PRO A 463 -15.53 -17.75 -4.77
N SER A 464 -16.44 -17.64 -3.82
CA SER A 464 -16.32 -16.80 -2.62
C SER A 464 -15.64 -17.50 -1.43
N LYS A 465 -15.41 -18.83 -1.49
CA LYS A 465 -14.81 -19.62 -0.41
C LYS A 465 -13.33 -19.93 -0.64
N THR A 466 -12.61 -19.00 -1.22
CA THR A 466 -11.17 -19.09 -1.54
C THR A 466 -10.40 -17.92 -0.95
N ILE A 467 -9.09 -17.86 -1.15
CA ILE A 467 -8.25 -16.76 -0.65
C ILE A 467 -8.57 -15.45 -1.36
N ALA A 468 -8.78 -15.48 -2.69
CA ALA A 468 -9.13 -14.34 -3.52
C ALA A 468 -10.54 -14.52 -4.10
N ALA A 469 -11.57 -14.12 -3.38
CA ALA A 469 -12.97 -14.31 -3.77
C ALA A 469 -13.32 -13.65 -5.11
N ARG A 470 -14.20 -14.33 -5.88
CA ARG A 470 -14.76 -13.86 -7.16
C ARG A 470 -16.28 -14.01 -7.14
N GLY A 471 -16.97 -13.09 -6.42
CA GLY A 471 -18.44 -13.12 -6.29
C GLY A 471 -19.18 -12.96 -7.61
N ASP A 472 -18.55 -12.35 -8.62
CA ASP A 472 -19.06 -12.20 -9.98
C ASP A 472 -19.16 -13.54 -10.76
N LEU A 473 -18.50 -14.60 -10.29
CA LEU A 473 -18.50 -15.93 -10.90
C LEU A 473 -19.50 -16.90 -10.24
N LYS A 474 -20.34 -16.43 -9.32
CA LYS A 474 -21.40 -17.27 -8.74
C LYS A 474 -22.47 -17.58 -9.81
N ASP A 475 -22.90 -18.85 -9.86
CA ASP A 475 -23.92 -19.30 -10.81
C ASP A 475 -25.30 -18.67 -10.52
N THR A 476 -25.60 -18.49 -9.23
CA THR A 476 -26.84 -17.85 -8.78
C THR A 476 -26.52 -16.56 -8.06
N TYR A 477 -27.19 -15.47 -8.44
CA TYR A 477 -27.03 -14.14 -7.85
C TYR A 477 -25.56 -13.66 -7.83
N PRO A 478 -24.91 -13.57 -9.01
CA PRO A 478 -23.52 -13.07 -9.05
C PRO A 478 -23.45 -11.65 -8.48
N SER A 479 -22.52 -11.44 -7.55
CA SER A 479 -22.32 -10.15 -6.87
C SER A 479 -21.04 -9.48 -7.35
N CYS A 480 -21.06 -8.15 -7.56
CA CYS A 480 -19.86 -7.36 -7.88
C CYS A 480 -19.04 -7.11 -6.60
N HIS A 481 -18.62 -8.18 -5.95
CA HIS A 481 -17.86 -8.18 -4.70
C HIS A 481 -16.82 -9.30 -4.70
N GLY A 482 -15.67 -9.06 -4.12
CA GLY A 482 -14.59 -10.04 -3.97
C GLY A 482 -13.22 -9.37 -3.88
N ALA A 483 -12.18 -10.12 -4.17
CA ALA A 483 -10.82 -9.62 -4.19
C ALA A 483 -10.63 -8.54 -5.25
N ILE A 484 -10.15 -7.37 -4.85
CA ILE A 484 -9.93 -6.22 -5.75
C ILE A 484 -8.46 -5.86 -5.90
N ASP A 485 -7.58 -6.39 -5.07
CA ASP A 485 -6.13 -6.23 -5.16
C ASP A 485 -5.39 -7.22 -4.26
N VAL A 486 -4.07 -7.30 -4.45
CA VAL A 486 -3.14 -7.89 -3.48
C VAL A 486 -1.95 -6.95 -3.31
N LYS A 487 -1.46 -6.84 -2.08
CA LYS A 487 -0.22 -6.15 -1.73
C LYS A 487 0.50 -6.94 -0.65
N PHE A 488 1.85 -6.96 -0.76
CA PHE A 488 2.68 -7.62 0.24
C PHE A 488 4.10 -7.06 0.25
N VAL A 489 4.81 -7.34 1.33
CA VAL A 489 6.24 -7.09 1.48
C VAL A 489 6.98 -8.37 1.86
N SER A 490 8.21 -8.48 1.43
CA SER A 490 9.20 -9.42 1.91
C SER A 490 10.05 -8.71 2.97
N ILE A 491 10.05 -9.21 4.20
CA ILE A 491 10.83 -8.60 5.30
C ILE A 491 12.33 -8.66 4.98
N LYS A 492 12.79 -9.74 4.33
CA LYS A 492 14.17 -9.84 3.84
C LYS A 492 14.51 -8.67 2.90
N GLU A 493 13.66 -8.37 1.92
CA GLU A 493 13.88 -7.27 0.97
C GLU A 493 13.89 -5.91 1.66
N LEU A 494 13.00 -5.68 2.64
CA LEU A 494 12.99 -4.45 3.41
C LEU A 494 14.25 -4.30 4.27
N LEU A 495 14.72 -5.37 4.93
CA LEU A 495 15.96 -5.36 5.71
C LEU A 495 17.21 -5.20 4.82
N GLU A 496 17.19 -5.69 3.59
CA GLU A 496 18.21 -5.47 2.55
C GLU A 496 18.11 -4.07 1.91
N LYS A 497 17.21 -3.20 2.40
CA LYS A 497 16.97 -1.83 1.90
C LYS A 497 16.54 -1.74 0.43
N LYS A 498 15.93 -2.79 -0.11
CA LYS A 498 15.31 -2.73 -1.43
C LYS A 498 14.07 -1.85 -1.46
N ASN A 499 13.42 -1.66 -0.28
CA ASN A 499 12.28 -0.78 -0.09
C ASN A 499 11.15 -1.00 -1.12
N ILE A 500 10.77 -2.26 -1.32
CA ILE A 500 9.78 -2.65 -2.33
C ILE A 500 8.50 -3.12 -1.64
N ILE A 501 7.35 -2.65 -2.13
CA ILE A 501 6.03 -3.23 -1.88
C ILE A 501 5.52 -3.80 -3.20
N HIS A 502 5.20 -5.09 -3.23
CA HIS A 502 4.61 -5.75 -4.38
C HIS A 502 3.10 -5.54 -4.39
N ILE A 503 2.55 -5.06 -5.49
CA ILE A 503 1.13 -4.74 -5.63
C ILE A 503 0.57 -5.23 -6.96
N ILE A 504 -0.71 -5.62 -6.96
CA ILE A 504 -1.49 -5.88 -8.16
C ILE A 504 -2.92 -5.40 -7.93
N SER A 505 -3.54 -4.82 -8.96
CA SER A 505 -4.93 -4.36 -8.91
C SER A 505 -5.84 -5.30 -9.70
N GLY A 506 -7.09 -5.40 -9.23
CA GLY A 506 -8.16 -6.11 -9.89
C GLY A 506 -8.41 -7.54 -9.39
N PRO A 507 -9.60 -8.07 -9.70
CA PRO A 507 -9.99 -9.44 -9.37
C PRO A 507 -9.03 -10.47 -9.95
N THR A 508 -8.76 -11.55 -9.20
CA THR A 508 -7.81 -12.58 -9.64
C THR A 508 -8.22 -13.19 -10.98
N ASN A 509 -7.27 -13.29 -11.89
CA ASN A 509 -7.39 -13.93 -13.21
C ASN A 509 -6.36 -15.03 -13.44
N ASP A 510 -5.64 -15.43 -12.40
CA ASP A 510 -4.59 -16.47 -12.47
C ASP A 510 -5.19 -17.84 -12.81
N GLN A 511 -6.34 -18.18 -12.19
CA GLN A 511 -7.07 -19.44 -12.37
C GLN A 511 -8.50 -19.20 -12.88
N GLN A 512 -8.88 -17.94 -13.09
CA GLN A 512 -10.22 -17.53 -13.46
C GLN A 512 -10.20 -16.57 -14.66
N PRO A 513 -11.32 -16.38 -15.36
CA PRO A 513 -11.41 -15.39 -16.44
C PRO A 513 -11.13 -13.98 -15.93
N THR A 514 -10.49 -13.17 -16.78
CA THR A 514 -10.31 -11.73 -16.53
C THR A 514 -11.67 -11.04 -16.31
N PHE A 515 -11.76 -10.22 -15.28
CA PHE A 515 -12.96 -9.43 -15.03
C PHE A 515 -13.08 -8.28 -16.04
N SER A 516 -14.29 -8.06 -16.55
CA SER A 516 -14.65 -6.92 -17.41
C SER A 516 -16.05 -6.45 -17.09
N TRP A 517 -16.23 -5.13 -16.98
CA TRP A 517 -17.54 -4.53 -16.77
C TRP A 517 -18.53 -4.77 -17.91
N GLN A 518 -18.04 -4.90 -19.15
CA GLN A 518 -18.88 -5.20 -20.32
C GLN A 518 -19.42 -6.63 -20.29
N ASN A 519 -18.62 -7.57 -19.78
CA ASN A 519 -18.93 -8.99 -19.85
C ASN A 519 -19.51 -9.56 -18.55
N THR A 520 -19.53 -8.78 -17.48
CA THR A 520 -20.03 -9.26 -16.19
C THR A 520 -21.55 -9.30 -16.14
N THR A 521 -22.07 -10.31 -15.46
CA THR A 521 -23.50 -10.44 -15.10
C THR A 521 -23.76 -10.05 -13.65
N CYS A 522 -22.71 -9.68 -12.90
CA CYS A 522 -22.87 -9.32 -11.50
C CYS A 522 -23.72 -8.04 -11.35
N LYS A 523 -24.49 -7.99 -10.27
CA LYS A 523 -25.45 -6.93 -10.00
C LYS A 523 -25.08 -6.19 -8.72
N GLY A 524 -25.51 -4.94 -8.63
CA GLY A 524 -25.47 -4.15 -7.41
C GLY A 524 -26.53 -4.58 -6.40
N ALA A 525 -26.50 -3.96 -5.23
CA ALA A 525 -27.41 -4.24 -4.12
C ALA A 525 -28.91 -4.23 -4.50
N ASN A 526 -29.30 -3.43 -5.51
CA ASN A 526 -30.67 -3.34 -6.01
C ASN A 526 -30.94 -4.15 -7.29
N LEU A 527 -30.10 -5.14 -7.61
CA LEU A 527 -30.17 -5.94 -8.82
C LEU A 527 -30.10 -5.12 -10.13
N GLY A 528 -29.73 -3.85 -10.04
CA GLY A 528 -29.58 -2.93 -11.18
C GLY A 528 -28.16 -2.96 -11.77
N LYS A 529 -27.98 -2.21 -12.87
CA LYS A 529 -26.66 -2.00 -13.48
C LYS A 529 -25.78 -1.21 -12.52
N VAL A 530 -24.57 -1.70 -12.30
CA VAL A 530 -23.60 -1.10 -11.39
C VAL A 530 -22.90 0.10 -12.06
N SER A 531 -22.82 1.23 -11.36
CA SER A 531 -22.01 2.37 -11.80
C SER A 531 -20.54 2.07 -11.56
N HIS A 532 -19.70 2.37 -12.56
CA HIS A 532 -18.24 2.21 -12.49
C HIS A 532 -17.55 3.41 -13.14
N GLU A 533 -18.05 4.60 -12.84
CA GLU A 533 -17.53 5.88 -13.32
C GLU A 533 -16.02 5.98 -13.11
N GLY A 534 -15.26 6.33 -14.16
CA GLY A 534 -13.81 6.50 -14.09
C GLY A 534 -12.99 5.22 -13.87
N GLN A 535 -13.61 4.04 -14.00
CA GLN A 535 -12.91 2.76 -13.92
C GLN A 535 -12.57 2.18 -15.29
N ASN A 536 -11.50 1.40 -15.34
CA ASN A 536 -11.17 0.59 -16.50
C ASN A 536 -12.23 -0.49 -16.74
N ASP A 537 -12.55 -0.78 -18.00
CA ASP A 537 -13.48 -1.85 -18.34
C ASP A 537 -12.89 -3.23 -18.07
N VAL A 538 -11.63 -3.47 -18.48
CA VAL A 538 -10.92 -4.75 -18.35
C VAL A 538 -9.85 -4.67 -17.26
N TRP A 539 -9.86 -5.67 -16.38
CA TRP A 539 -8.97 -5.72 -15.20
C TRP A 539 -7.93 -6.83 -15.36
N ASN A 540 -6.89 -6.53 -16.14
CA ASN A 540 -5.77 -7.44 -16.44
C ASN A 540 -4.43 -6.70 -16.29
N PHE A 541 -4.13 -6.27 -15.06
CA PHE A 541 -2.90 -5.56 -14.76
C PHE A 541 -1.78 -6.52 -14.35
N PRO A 542 -0.51 -6.18 -14.63
CA PRO A 542 0.63 -6.92 -14.12
C PRO A 542 0.86 -6.67 -12.63
N TRP A 543 1.68 -7.51 -12.00
CA TRP A 543 2.31 -7.19 -10.74
C TRP A 543 3.27 -6.01 -10.93
N MET A 544 3.24 -5.10 -9.97
CA MET A 544 4.10 -3.92 -9.92
C MET A 544 4.88 -3.89 -8.62
N ASP A 545 6.09 -3.38 -8.69
CA ASP A 545 6.94 -3.12 -7.55
C ASP A 545 6.90 -1.63 -7.25
N TYR A 546 6.24 -1.27 -6.16
CA TYR A 546 6.25 0.10 -5.66
C TYR A 546 7.53 0.33 -4.87
N SER A 547 8.42 1.17 -5.41
CA SER A 547 9.63 1.60 -4.69
C SER A 547 9.25 2.64 -3.66
N ILE A 548 9.45 2.31 -2.39
CA ILE A 548 9.27 3.22 -1.27
C ILE A 548 10.33 4.31 -1.39
N GLN A 549 9.93 5.49 -1.77
CA GLN A 549 10.79 6.68 -1.72
C GLN A 549 10.81 7.18 -0.26
N LEU A 550 11.53 6.48 0.61
CA LEU A 550 11.95 7.07 1.86
C LEU A 550 12.76 8.31 1.47
N LEU A 551 12.10 9.46 1.39
CA LEU A 551 12.77 10.74 1.22
C LEU A 551 13.88 10.78 2.25
N ASP A 552 15.12 10.98 1.77
CA ASP A 552 16.36 10.87 2.51
C ASP A 552 16.21 11.24 3.98
N LYS A 553 16.73 10.38 4.86
CA LYS A 553 16.81 10.64 6.30
C LYS A 553 17.65 11.90 6.61
N ASN A 554 18.22 12.55 5.58
CA ASN A 554 19.11 13.70 5.75
C ASN A 554 18.50 14.97 5.14
N PRO A 555 17.94 15.87 5.97
CA PRO A 555 17.34 17.12 5.52
C PRO A 555 18.34 18.17 5.02
N ASP A 556 19.66 17.93 5.13
CA ASP A 556 20.70 18.90 4.84
C ASP A 556 21.08 19.00 3.35
N GLY A 557 20.24 18.44 2.44
CA GLY A 557 20.37 18.72 0.98
C GLY A 557 21.63 18.16 0.31
N LYS A 558 22.43 17.39 0.99
CA LYS A 558 23.45 16.55 0.36
C LYS A 558 22.75 15.24 -0.01
N GLN A 559 22.43 15.09 -1.27
CA GLN A 559 22.32 13.76 -1.84
C GLN A 559 23.60 13.02 -1.42
N GLU A 560 23.55 12.21 -0.39
CA GLU A 560 24.37 11.02 -0.36
C GLU A 560 23.81 10.19 -1.53
N GLU A 561 24.47 10.32 -2.68
CA GLU A 561 24.36 9.31 -3.70
C GLU A 561 24.56 7.98 -2.95
N LEU A 562 23.48 7.21 -2.85
CA LEU A 562 23.53 5.80 -2.47
C LEU A 562 24.25 5.06 -3.61
N THR A 563 25.51 5.42 -3.84
CA THR A 563 26.44 4.51 -4.48
C THR A 563 26.80 3.51 -3.40
N ASN A 564 26.25 2.30 -3.51
CA ASN A 564 26.74 1.14 -2.74
C ASN A 564 28.26 1.16 -2.82
N ASP A 565 28.94 0.80 -1.73
CA ASP A 565 30.41 0.67 -1.78
C ASP A 565 30.86 -0.32 -2.87
N GLU A 566 29.99 -1.27 -3.28
CA GLU A 566 30.19 -2.11 -4.46
C GLU A 566 30.13 -1.32 -5.77
N ASP A 567 29.21 -0.34 -5.92
CA ASP A 567 29.13 0.51 -7.12
C ASP A 567 30.32 1.47 -7.18
N LYS A 568 30.78 2.00 -6.05
CA LYS A 568 32.03 2.79 -5.98
C LYS A 568 33.23 1.92 -6.34
N ALA A 569 33.33 0.71 -5.80
CA ALA A 569 34.39 -0.24 -6.15
C ALA A 569 34.36 -0.58 -7.65
N TYR A 570 33.19 -0.79 -8.23
CA TYR A 570 33.01 -1.05 -9.66
C TYR A 570 33.40 0.16 -10.53
N ILE A 571 33.02 1.38 -10.13
CA ILE A 571 33.42 2.63 -10.82
C ILE A 571 34.94 2.83 -10.74
N TYR A 572 35.56 2.62 -9.57
CA TYR A 572 37.03 2.69 -9.43
C TYR A 572 37.71 1.62 -10.26
N TRP A 573 37.14 0.42 -10.37
CA TRP A 573 37.65 -0.66 -11.21
C TRP A 573 37.56 -0.30 -12.70
N ILE A 574 36.47 0.30 -13.17
CA ILE A 574 36.31 0.78 -14.54
C ILE A 574 37.32 1.90 -14.84
N ILE A 575 37.47 2.88 -13.95
CA ILE A 575 38.45 3.97 -14.08
C ILE A 575 39.87 3.39 -14.12
N GLY A 576 40.19 2.41 -13.29
CA GLY A 576 41.47 1.69 -13.30
C GLY A 576 41.72 0.96 -14.62
N CYS A 577 40.73 0.26 -15.16
CA CYS A 577 40.81 -0.42 -16.46
C CYS A 577 41.02 0.57 -17.62
N ILE A 578 40.30 1.69 -17.65
CA ILE A 578 40.48 2.75 -18.66
C ILE A 578 41.88 3.35 -18.56
N GLY A 579 42.35 3.66 -17.34
CA GLY A 579 43.71 4.14 -17.09
C GLY A 579 44.77 3.16 -17.59
N PHE A 580 44.61 1.88 -17.34
CA PHE A 580 45.51 0.82 -17.82
C PHE A 580 45.52 0.72 -19.34
N ILE A 581 44.38 0.79 -20.01
CA ILE A 581 44.27 0.78 -21.49
C ILE A 581 45.00 1.98 -22.07
N VAL A 582 44.84 3.18 -21.48
CA VAL A 582 45.53 4.40 -21.94
C VAL A 582 47.04 4.23 -21.79
N ILE A 583 47.54 3.68 -20.67
CA ILE A 583 48.96 3.42 -20.46
C ILE A 583 49.46 2.41 -21.51
N VAL A 584 48.77 1.34 -21.78
CA VAL A 584 49.14 0.33 -22.79
C VAL A 584 49.20 0.97 -24.19
N VAL A 585 48.24 1.80 -24.55
CA VAL A 585 48.24 2.52 -25.86
C VAL A 585 49.42 3.47 -25.97
N VAL A 586 49.76 4.22 -24.91
CA VAL A 586 50.92 5.13 -24.85
C VAL A 586 52.20 4.33 -24.99
N VAL A 587 52.38 3.23 -24.25
CA VAL A 587 53.58 2.38 -24.31
C VAL A 587 53.74 1.75 -25.72
N VAL A 588 52.66 1.22 -26.31
CA VAL A 588 52.70 0.64 -27.66
C VAL A 588 53.02 1.71 -28.68
N THR A 589 52.47 2.93 -28.55
CA THR A 589 52.78 4.04 -29.42
C THR A 589 54.26 4.46 -29.30
N LEU A 590 54.81 4.55 -28.10
CA LEU A 590 56.23 4.83 -27.86
C LEU A 590 57.14 3.74 -28.45
N ILE A 591 56.78 2.47 -28.34
CA ILE A 591 57.52 1.35 -28.96
C ILE A 591 57.48 1.45 -30.49
N ILE A 592 56.34 1.79 -31.07
CA ILE A 592 56.23 1.97 -32.54
C ILE A 592 57.04 3.18 -33.03
N VAL A 593 57.00 4.29 -32.26
CA VAL A 593 57.78 5.50 -32.60
C VAL A 593 59.30 5.23 -32.47
N ASN A 594 59.73 4.50 -31.38
CA ASN A 594 61.13 4.12 -31.22
C ASN A 594 61.58 3.11 -32.30
N ARG A 595 60.77 2.14 -32.69
CA ARG A 595 61.10 1.25 -33.81
C ARG A 595 61.21 2.00 -35.16
N ARG A 596 60.39 3.02 -35.39
CA ARG A 596 60.49 3.89 -36.59
C ARG A 596 61.76 4.74 -36.54
N LYS A 597 62.21 5.22 -35.34
CA LYS A 597 63.47 5.94 -35.20
C LYS A 597 64.71 5.04 -35.39
N MET A 598 64.65 3.78 -35.02
CA MET A 598 65.75 2.82 -35.20
C MET A 598 65.79 2.19 -36.59
N GLY A 599 64.69 2.21 -37.37
CA GLY A 599 64.61 1.77 -38.74
C GLY A 599 65.07 2.82 -39.78
N GLY A 600 65.30 4.09 -39.34
CA GLY A 600 65.76 5.20 -40.21
C GLY A 600 67.27 5.37 -40.28
N PHE A 601 68.10 4.45 -39.75
CA PHE A 601 69.58 4.54 -39.78
C PHE A 601 70.22 3.31 -40.45
N LYS A 602 69.78 2.97 -41.67
CA LYS A 602 70.51 2.07 -42.56
C LYS A 602 70.10 2.26 -44.00
N GLU A 603 70.58 3.34 -44.58
CA GLU A 603 70.81 3.46 -46.03
C GLU A 603 71.89 4.52 -46.20
N GLY A 604 73.07 4.09 -46.57
CA GLY A 604 74.23 4.95 -47.01
C GLY A 604 75.53 4.31 -46.54
N GLU A 605 76.05 3.47 -47.38
CA GLU A 605 77.37 3.54 -48.01
C GLU A 605 77.86 2.17 -48.47
N THR A 606 78.20 2.19 -49.68
CA THR A 606 78.68 1.17 -50.59
C THR A 606 80.15 0.78 -50.35
N ASN A 607 80.48 -0.38 -50.85
CA ASN A 607 81.68 -0.82 -51.55
C ASN A 607 82.77 -1.58 -50.77
N GLU A 608 83.03 -2.68 -51.44
CA GLU A 608 84.32 -3.33 -51.74
C GLU A 608 85.01 -4.18 -50.66
N SER A 609 85.06 -5.31 -51.07
CA SER A 609 86.21 -6.23 -51.35
C SER A 609 86.23 -7.56 -50.59
N GLN A 610 86.09 -8.56 -51.40
CA GLN A 610 86.96 -9.74 -51.53
C GLN A 610 87.17 -10.71 -50.32
N ASN A 611 86.83 -11.86 -50.70
CA ASN A 611 87.60 -13.13 -50.52
C ASN A 611 87.57 -13.92 -49.25
N ASN A 612 87.08 -15.06 -49.54
CA ASN A 612 87.71 -16.39 -49.23
C ASN A 612 87.53 -17.07 -47.88
N ILE A 613 87.14 -18.23 -48.13
CA ILE A 613 87.68 -19.49 -47.51
C ILE A 613 86.81 -20.11 -46.42
N LEU A 614 86.12 -21.14 -46.87
CA LEU A 614 86.23 -22.59 -46.53
C LEU A 614 85.90 -23.05 -45.11
N LEU A 615 84.98 -24.03 -45.16
CA LEU A 615 85.05 -25.31 -44.40
C LEU A 615 84.76 -25.18 -42.90
N GLU A 616 84.05 -25.97 -42.29
CA GLU A 616 83.67 -27.34 -42.22
C GLU A 616 82.84 -27.57 -40.93
N ASP A 617 81.89 -28.41 -41.08
CA ASP A 617 81.48 -29.44 -40.12
C ASP A 617 81.24 -29.17 -38.59
N LYS A 618 80.09 -29.30 -38.12
CA LYS A 618 79.41 -30.52 -37.62
C LYS A 618 77.98 -30.24 -37.24
#